data_2aa6ab317d83d16695399a3bc1ec3c2d
#
_entry.id   2aa6ab317d83d16695399a3bc1ec3c2d
#
_cell.length_a   1.000
_cell.length_b   1.000
_cell.length_c   1.000
_cell.angle_alpha   90.00
_cell.angle_beta   90.00
_cell.angle_gamma   90.00
#
_symmetry.space_group_name_H-M   'P 1'
#
loop_
_entity.id
_entity.type
_entity.pdbx_description
1 polymer ?
#
loop_
_entity_poly.entity_id
_entity_poly.type
_entity_poly.pdbx_seq_one_letter_code
_entity_poly.pdbx_strand_id
1 'polypeptide(L)'
;MTTASRPVIVTQPFDVIHWTQYNSTLKVSRIPTGALNLNVDGRHVLGPLQGFGQLWQKTFRIQLKSQRLTAGEVMRTWKEHFSSFWPTWDHFYAPTTGIAPGEVVLINMIIPGDLPIGLPISTGVVVVRSDEQSFTMMTPQGHMFAGWITFSTYEEKGVVFAQVQVVLRASDPLYELGFRFGASKAEDVFWQHTLVALAAQFGVHELVETLIVCVDPKVQWSQFWNIWQNAAIRTLLYRMATLVPRIRKRVHP
;
A
#
# COMPACT_ATOMS: atom_id res chain seq x y z
N MET A 1 47.65 19.85 28.23
CA MET A 1 46.46 20.29 27.48
C MET A 1 46.18 19.23 26.40
N THR A 2 45.28 18.34 26.73
CA THR A 2 44.94 17.19 25.84
C THR A 2 43.68 17.59 25.08
N THR A 3 43.85 17.81 23.78
CA THR A 3 42.76 18.11 22.85
C THR A 3 41.92 16.83 22.61
N ALA A 4 40.71 16.80 23.16
CA ALA A 4 39.75 15.77 22.87
C ALA A 4 39.30 15.90 21.40
N SER A 5 39.60 14.87 20.60
CA SER A 5 39.10 14.75 19.24
C SER A 5 37.60 14.50 19.30
N ARG A 6 36.78 15.36 18.68
CA ARG A 6 35.37 15.12 18.45
C ARG A 6 35.18 13.86 17.60
N PRO A 7 34.27 12.94 17.95
CA PRO A 7 33.93 11.84 17.09
C PRO A 7 33.33 12.39 15.78
N VAL A 8 33.95 12.02 14.66
CA VAL A 8 33.37 12.25 13.33
C VAL A 8 32.20 11.31 13.21
N ILE A 9 30.98 11.85 13.33
CA ILE A 9 29.78 11.13 12.96
C ILE A 9 29.80 11.01 11.43
N VAL A 10 30.28 9.90 10.93
CA VAL A 10 30.09 9.51 9.54
C VAL A 10 28.63 9.13 9.39
N THR A 11 27.77 10.10 9.12
CA THR A 11 26.46 9.83 8.55
C THR A 11 26.70 9.28 7.16
N GLN A 12 26.74 7.96 7.02
CA GLN A 12 26.55 7.37 5.69
C GLN A 12 25.19 7.84 5.19
N PRO A 13 25.09 8.47 4.02
CA PRO A 13 23.82 8.80 3.44
C PRO A 13 23.07 7.48 3.28
N PHE A 14 21.89 7.41 3.87
CA PHE A 14 21.02 6.25 3.72
C PHE A 14 20.90 5.91 2.22
N ASP A 15 21.11 4.67 1.86
CA ASP A 15 21.01 4.13 0.49
C ASP A 15 19.66 4.39 -0.21
N VAL A 16 18.68 4.91 0.51
CA VAL A 16 17.38 5.34 -0.02
C VAL A 16 17.51 6.35 -1.17
N ILE A 17 18.57 7.16 -1.21
CA ILE A 17 18.80 8.11 -2.29
C ILE A 17 19.30 7.40 -3.56
N HIS A 18 20.03 6.30 -3.41
CA HIS A 18 20.65 5.61 -4.53
C HIS A 18 19.66 4.86 -5.43
N TRP A 19 18.67 4.15 -4.87
CA TRP A 19 17.75 3.41 -5.73
C TRP A 19 16.80 4.32 -6.53
N THR A 20 16.41 5.48 -5.99
CA THR A 20 15.60 6.47 -6.71
C THR A 20 16.38 7.16 -7.83
N GLN A 21 17.70 7.23 -7.73
CA GLN A 21 18.57 7.75 -8.79
C GLN A 21 18.83 6.73 -9.90
N TYR A 22 18.92 5.43 -9.55
CA TYR A 22 19.23 4.36 -10.51
C TYR A 22 18.02 3.68 -11.10
N ASN A 23 16.87 3.70 -10.43
CA ASN A 23 15.63 3.11 -10.90
C ASN A 23 14.53 4.17 -11.00
N SER A 24 14.50 4.90 -12.11
CA SER A 24 13.43 5.85 -12.41
C SER A 24 12.06 5.14 -12.55
N THR A 25 12.06 3.83 -12.76
CA THR A 25 10.87 2.99 -12.93
C THR A 25 10.96 1.73 -12.08
N LEU A 26 9.80 1.24 -11.64
CA LEU A 26 9.69 0.00 -10.90
C LEU A 26 10.05 -1.19 -11.81
N LYS A 27 10.77 -2.17 -11.25
CA LYS A 27 11.10 -3.43 -11.92
C LYS A 27 10.57 -4.59 -11.09
N VAL A 28 9.77 -5.43 -11.74
CA VAL A 28 9.26 -6.66 -11.14
C VAL A 28 10.21 -7.80 -11.50
N SER A 29 11.02 -8.24 -10.54
CA SER A 29 12.04 -9.28 -10.73
C SER A 29 11.43 -10.66 -11.00
N ARG A 30 10.29 -10.95 -10.40
CA ARG A 30 9.56 -12.22 -10.55
C ARG A 30 8.06 -12.01 -10.42
N ILE A 31 7.29 -12.63 -11.30
CA ILE A 31 5.83 -12.62 -11.23
C ILE A 31 5.37 -13.90 -10.53
N PRO A 32 4.79 -13.82 -9.32
CA PRO A 32 4.22 -14.98 -8.64
C PRO A 32 3.08 -15.61 -9.43
N THR A 33 2.84 -16.90 -9.22
CA THR A 33 1.71 -17.60 -9.85
C THR A 33 0.38 -16.94 -9.46
N GLY A 34 -0.45 -16.62 -10.45
CA GLY A 34 -1.73 -15.93 -10.25
C GLY A 34 -1.66 -14.40 -10.20
N ALA A 35 -0.47 -13.81 -10.05
CA ALA A 35 -0.29 -12.37 -10.12
C ALA A 35 -0.36 -11.85 -11.57
N LEU A 36 -0.87 -10.63 -11.74
CA LEU A 36 -0.84 -9.91 -13.00
C LEU A 36 0.12 -8.70 -12.86
N ASN A 37 1.13 -8.66 -13.72
CA ASN A 37 2.03 -7.50 -13.80
C ASN A 37 1.64 -6.60 -14.97
N LEU A 38 0.46 -5.99 -14.86
CA LEU A 38 -0.10 -5.16 -15.92
C LEU A 38 0.19 -3.66 -15.73
N ASN A 39 0.26 -3.21 -14.47
CA ASN A 39 0.29 -1.80 -14.11
C ASN A 39 1.40 -1.45 -13.10
N VAL A 40 2.48 -2.22 -13.06
CA VAL A 40 3.56 -2.02 -12.07
C VAL A 40 4.93 -1.91 -12.75
N ASP A 41 5.33 -2.92 -13.52
CA ASP A 41 6.63 -2.90 -14.20
C ASP A 41 6.74 -1.73 -15.19
N GLY A 42 7.85 -1.02 -15.15
CA GLY A 42 8.09 0.18 -15.95
C GLY A 42 7.34 1.44 -15.48
N ARG A 43 6.60 1.40 -14.36
CA ARG A 43 5.90 2.57 -13.79
C ARG A 43 6.80 3.36 -12.86
N HIS A 44 6.57 4.68 -12.82
CA HIS A 44 7.19 5.55 -11.81
C HIS A 44 6.42 5.46 -10.49
N VAL A 45 7.10 5.72 -9.39
CA VAL A 45 6.48 5.91 -8.07
C VAL A 45 5.72 7.22 -8.05
N LEU A 46 4.55 7.25 -7.42
CA LEU A 46 3.68 8.43 -7.37
C LEU A 46 3.50 8.89 -5.92
N GLY A 47 4.01 10.08 -5.61
CA GLY A 47 3.82 10.71 -4.30
C GLY A 47 2.50 11.49 -4.22
N PRO A 48 2.09 11.95 -3.01
CA PRO A 48 0.83 12.64 -2.80
C PRO A 48 0.70 13.96 -3.57
N LEU A 49 1.82 14.63 -3.85
CA LEU A 49 1.82 15.89 -4.62
C LEU A 49 1.59 15.69 -6.12
N GLN A 50 1.62 14.44 -6.58
CA GLN A 50 1.43 14.04 -7.97
C GLN A 50 0.06 13.40 -8.21
N GLY A 51 -0.78 13.30 -7.17
CA GLY A 51 -2.16 12.84 -7.26
C GLY A 51 -3.13 13.98 -7.59
N PHE A 52 -4.31 13.63 -8.08
CA PHE A 52 -5.36 14.56 -8.48
C PHE A 52 -6.26 15.02 -7.32
N GLY A 53 -6.73 14.08 -6.48
CA GLY A 53 -7.78 14.30 -5.49
C GLY A 53 -7.40 15.18 -4.30
N GLN A 54 -8.24 15.24 -3.30
CA GLN A 54 -7.95 15.88 -2.02
C GLN A 54 -6.85 15.12 -1.27
N LEU A 55 -6.00 15.83 -0.49
CA LEU A 55 -4.97 15.20 0.32
C LEU A 55 -5.53 14.82 1.69
N TRP A 56 -5.45 13.55 1.98
CA TRP A 56 -5.89 12.98 3.25
C TRP A 56 -4.73 12.37 4.02
N GLN A 57 -4.74 12.56 5.33
CA GLN A 57 -3.98 11.76 6.27
C GLN A 57 -4.97 10.95 7.11
N LYS A 58 -4.78 9.63 7.11
CA LYS A 58 -5.58 8.72 7.93
C LYS A 58 -4.65 7.94 8.84
N THR A 59 -5.03 7.80 10.10
CA THR A 59 -4.30 7.03 11.10
C THR A 59 -5.26 6.06 11.75
N PHE A 60 -4.92 4.79 11.69
CA PHE A 60 -5.62 3.69 12.35
C PHE A 60 -4.65 3.09 13.36
N ARG A 61 -5.06 2.93 14.61
CA ARG A 61 -4.21 2.31 15.63
C ARG A 61 -5.01 1.41 16.54
N ILE A 62 -4.35 0.36 17.02
CA ILE A 62 -4.93 -0.60 17.96
C ILE A 62 -3.96 -0.81 19.13
N GLN A 63 -4.52 -0.90 20.34
CA GLN A 63 -3.76 -1.21 21.55
C GLN A 63 -3.61 -2.73 21.65
N LEU A 64 -2.40 -3.21 21.90
CA LEU A 64 -2.11 -4.63 22.12
C LEU A 64 -1.81 -4.84 23.61
N LYS A 65 -2.89 -4.93 24.41
CA LYS A 65 -2.80 -5.09 25.87
C LYS A 65 -2.38 -6.51 26.24
N SER A 66 -1.09 -6.80 26.16
CA SER A 66 -0.52 -8.07 26.59
C SER A 66 0.74 -7.83 27.43
N GLN A 67 0.87 -8.52 28.56
CA GLN A 67 1.96 -8.27 29.53
C GLN A 67 3.38 -8.70 29.06
N ARG A 68 3.50 -9.40 27.93
CA ARG A 68 4.78 -9.95 27.44
C ARG A 68 5.10 -9.61 25.99
N LEU A 69 4.32 -8.73 25.38
CA LEU A 69 4.46 -8.43 23.97
C LEU A 69 5.38 -7.22 23.78
N THR A 70 6.34 -7.32 22.87
CA THR A 70 7.20 -6.22 22.47
C THR A 70 6.81 -5.68 21.08
N ALA A 71 7.07 -4.39 20.84
CA ALA A 71 6.81 -3.76 19.55
C ALA A 71 7.56 -4.47 18.40
N GLY A 72 8.81 -4.91 18.65
CA GLY A 72 9.61 -5.65 17.66
C GLY A 72 9.02 -7.01 17.29
N GLU A 73 8.45 -7.77 18.24
CA GLU A 73 7.78 -9.04 17.97
C GLU A 73 6.53 -8.84 17.11
N VAL A 74 5.74 -7.82 17.42
CA VAL A 74 4.55 -7.48 16.63
C VAL A 74 4.96 -7.12 15.20
N MET A 75 5.97 -6.27 15.03
CA MET A 75 6.43 -5.85 13.70
C MET A 75 6.98 -7.03 12.89
N ARG A 76 7.76 -7.92 13.51
CA ARG A 76 8.26 -9.14 12.86
C ARG A 76 7.11 -10.01 12.37
N THR A 77 6.15 -10.32 13.25
CA THR A 77 4.96 -11.12 12.91
C THR A 77 4.15 -10.45 11.80
N TRP A 78 4.01 -9.12 11.86
CA TRP A 78 3.28 -8.38 10.83
C TRP A 78 3.93 -8.50 9.45
N LYS A 79 5.26 -8.38 9.38
CA LYS A 79 6.00 -8.53 8.12
C LYS A 79 5.97 -9.96 7.56
N GLU A 80 6.18 -10.94 8.43
CA GLU A 80 6.22 -12.36 8.05
C GLU A 80 4.88 -12.86 7.52
N HIS A 81 3.78 -12.37 8.10
CA HIS A 81 2.42 -12.81 7.78
C HIS A 81 1.54 -11.70 7.18
N PHE A 82 2.14 -10.68 6.58
CA PHE A 82 1.45 -9.47 6.16
C PHE A 82 0.19 -9.73 5.31
N SER A 83 0.29 -10.61 4.33
CA SER A 83 -0.82 -10.96 3.45
C SER A 83 -1.96 -11.71 4.15
N SER A 84 -1.68 -12.42 5.24
CA SER A 84 -2.70 -13.20 5.96
C SER A 84 -3.66 -12.33 6.79
N PHE A 85 -3.29 -11.08 7.07
CA PHE A 85 -4.13 -10.12 7.75
C PHE A 85 -5.05 -9.32 6.82
N TRP A 86 -4.92 -9.52 5.51
CA TRP A 86 -5.75 -8.88 4.51
C TRP A 86 -7.10 -9.60 4.35
N PRO A 87 -8.16 -8.89 3.96
CA PRO A 87 -9.40 -9.54 3.57
C PRO A 87 -9.21 -10.56 2.45
N THR A 88 -9.94 -11.67 2.48
CA THR A 88 -9.74 -12.83 1.59
C THR A 88 -10.01 -12.59 0.11
N TRP A 89 -10.67 -11.49 -0.24
CA TRP A 89 -10.94 -11.11 -1.64
C TRP A 89 -9.80 -10.34 -2.31
N ASP A 90 -8.79 -9.90 -1.54
CA ASP A 90 -7.63 -9.21 -2.05
C ASP A 90 -6.37 -10.08 -1.93
N HIS A 91 -5.54 -10.06 -2.95
CA HIS A 91 -4.32 -10.85 -3.02
C HIS A 91 -3.09 -9.96 -3.05
N PHE A 92 -2.30 -10.05 -2.00
CA PHE A 92 -1.00 -9.42 -1.86
C PHE A 92 0.07 -10.48 -2.16
N TYR A 93 0.80 -10.30 -3.26
CA TYR A 93 1.85 -11.21 -3.68
C TYR A 93 3.21 -10.72 -3.17
N ALA A 94 3.54 -11.07 -1.93
CA ALA A 94 4.82 -10.70 -1.34
C ALA A 94 5.99 -11.30 -2.12
N PRO A 95 7.10 -10.55 -2.27
CA PRO A 95 8.33 -11.11 -2.81
C PRO A 95 8.88 -12.19 -1.87
N THR A 96 9.63 -13.15 -2.43
CA THR A 96 10.27 -14.23 -1.64
C THR A 96 11.32 -13.72 -0.65
N THR A 97 11.83 -12.53 -0.88
CA THR A 97 12.77 -11.78 -0.01
C THR A 97 12.10 -11.10 1.18
N GLY A 98 10.75 -11.12 1.23
CA GLY A 98 9.96 -10.46 2.27
C GLY A 98 9.77 -8.95 2.03
N ILE A 99 9.41 -8.23 3.11
CA ILE A 99 9.18 -6.77 3.08
C ILE A 99 10.52 -6.07 3.31
N ALA A 100 11.28 -5.87 2.23
CA ALA A 100 12.58 -5.20 2.24
C ALA A 100 12.58 -3.98 1.30
N PRO A 101 13.40 -2.93 1.59
CA PRO A 101 13.49 -1.75 0.74
C PRO A 101 13.86 -2.08 -0.71
N GLY A 102 13.14 -1.47 -1.66
CA GLY A 102 13.30 -1.72 -3.10
C GLY A 102 12.44 -2.86 -3.65
N GLU A 103 11.90 -3.73 -2.80
CA GLU A 103 11.03 -4.82 -3.24
C GLU A 103 9.68 -4.31 -3.76
N VAL A 104 9.28 -4.85 -4.91
CA VAL A 104 8.03 -4.52 -5.56
C VAL A 104 7.03 -5.65 -5.33
N VAL A 105 5.88 -5.28 -4.80
CA VAL A 105 4.77 -6.18 -4.50
C VAL A 105 3.68 -6.03 -5.54
N LEU A 106 3.20 -7.14 -6.08
CA LEU A 106 2.01 -7.15 -6.93
C LEU A 106 0.74 -7.34 -6.09
N ILE A 107 -0.32 -6.64 -6.48
CA ILE A 107 -1.61 -6.68 -5.79
C ILE A 107 -2.71 -6.88 -6.82
N ASN A 108 -3.53 -7.90 -6.60
CA ASN A 108 -4.81 -8.06 -7.31
C ASN A 108 -5.93 -7.83 -6.30
N MET A 109 -6.80 -6.88 -6.58
CA MET A 109 -7.92 -6.55 -5.70
C MET A 109 -9.22 -6.41 -6.49
N ILE A 110 -10.32 -6.50 -5.75
CA ILE A 110 -11.66 -6.24 -6.27
C ILE A 110 -12.26 -5.11 -5.45
N ILE A 111 -12.46 -3.95 -6.05
CA ILE A 111 -13.19 -2.87 -5.38
C ILE A 111 -14.65 -3.27 -5.29
N PRO A 112 -15.21 -3.39 -4.08
CA PRO A 112 -16.64 -3.59 -3.91
C PRO A 112 -17.42 -2.40 -4.51
N GLY A 113 -18.53 -2.70 -5.18
CA GLY A 113 -19.40 -1.68 -5.77
C GLY A 113 -20.72 -2.31 -6.17
N ASP A 114 -21.63 -1.51 -6.71
CA ASP A 114 -22.95 -1.95 -7.18
C ASP A 114 -22.89 -2.90 -8.40
N LEU A 115 -21.71 -3.12 -8.97
CA LEU A 115 -21.51 -4.11 -10.02
C LEU A 115 -21.47 -5.52 -9.42
N PRO A 116 -22.17 -6.50 -10.00
CA PRO A 116 -22.26 -7.87 -9.49
C PRO A 116 -20.92 -8.59 -9.28
N ILE A 117 -19.85 -8.14 -9.93
CA ILE A 117 -18.53 -8.77 -9.92
C ILE A 117 -17.46 -7.86 -9.25
N GLY A 118 -17.84 -6.63 -8.86
CA GLY A 118 -16.89 -5.61 -8.43
C GLY A 118 -15.95 -5.15 -9.56
N LEU A 119 -15.12 -4.15 -9.29
CA LEU A 119 -14.14 -3.63 -10.24
C LEU A 119 -12.77 -4.28 -9.99
N PRO A 120 -12.26 -5.14 -10.88
CA PRO A 120 -10.96 -5.77 -10.71
C PRO A 120 -9.83 -4.78 -10.99
N ILE A 121 -8.86 -4.73 -10.10
CA ILE A 121 -7.64 -3.93 -10.27
C ILE A 121 -6.43 -4.83 -10.08
N SER A 122 -5.51 -4.80 -11.04
CA SER A 122 -4.15 -5.30 -10.90
C SER A 122 -3.22 -4.11 -10.77
N THR A 123 -2.50 -4.04 -9.66
CA THR A 123 -1.58 -2.96 -9.33
C THR A 123 -0.46 -3.48 -8.44
N GLY A 124 0.23 -2.63 -7.72
CA GLY A 124 1.24 -3.00 -6.74
C GLY A 124 1.70 -1.83 -5.91
N VAL A 125 2.72 -2.07 -5.12
CA VAL A 125 3.41 -1.08 -4.30
C VAL A 125 4.89 -1.40 -4.26
N VAL A 126 5.72 -0.43 -3.91
CA VAL A 126 7.15 -0.62 -3.64
C VAL A 126 7.42 -0.34 -2.17
N VAL A 127 8.22 -1.18 -1.54
CA VAL A 127 8.71 -0.96 -0.19
C VAL A 127 9.84 0.08 -0.26
N VAL A 128 9.63 1.24 0.36
CA VAL A 128 10.64 2.32 0.35
C VAL A 128 11.48 2.35 1.62
N ARG A 129 10.97 1.81 2.71
CA ARG A 129 11.65 1.69 3.99
C ARG A 129 11.18 0.45 4.72
N SER A 130 12.09 -0.21 5.46
CA SER A 130 11.77 -1.30 6.37
C SER A 130 12.84 -1.37 7.46
N ASP A 131 12.42 -1.27 8.73
CA ASP A 131 13.26 -1.40 9.91
C ASP A 131 12.54 -2.23 10.99
N GLU A 132 13.12 -2.34 12.18
CA GLU A 132 12.59 -3.19 13.27
C GLU A 132 11.22 -2.74 13.81
N GLN A 133 10.85 -1.47 13.61
CA GLN A 133 9.62 -0.87 14.16
C GLN A 133 8.65 -0.38 13.10
N SER A 134 9.06 -0.35 11.82
CA SER A 134 8.21 0.17 10.76
C SER A 134 8.57 -0.37 9.38
N PHE A 135 7.62 -0.26 8.45
CA PHE A 135 7.88 -0.30 7.01
C PHE A 135 6.91 0.63 6.28
N THR A 136 7.38 1.17 5.15
CA THR A 136 6.61 2.11 4.34
C THR A 136 6.57 1.63 2.90
N MET A 137 5.41 1.71 2.31
CA MET A 137 5.18 1.39 0.91
C MET A 137 4.67 2.63 0.15
N MET A 138 5.06 2.76 -1.11
CA MET A 138 4.58 3.79 -2.03
C MET A 138 3.88 3.17 -3.23
N THR A 139 3.00 3.94 -3.83
CA THR A 139 2.17 3.51 -4.95
C THR A 139 2.80 3.88 -6.30
N PRO A 140 2.64 3.04 -7.35
CA PRO A 140 3.03 3.38 -8.71
C PRO A 140 1.96 4.23 -9.42
N GLN A 141 2.36 4.82 -10.54
CA GLN A 141 1.44 5.48 -11.47
C GLN A 141 0.30 4.55 -11.88
N GLY A 142 -0.92 5.08 -11.84
CA GLY A 142 -2.14 4.36 -12.18
C GLY A 142 -2.77 3.58 -11.02
N HIS A 143 -2.08 3.43 -9.88
CA HIS A 143 -2.69 2.96 -8.65
C HIS A 143 -3.84 3.89 -8.24
N MET A 144 -4.84 3.39 -7.51
CA MET A 144 -5.97 4.22 -7.09
C MET A 144 -5.57 5.40 -6.21
N PHE A 145 -4.48 5.25 -5.46
CA PHE A 145 -3.90 6.29 -4.62
C PHE A 145 -2.55 6.76 -5.17
N ALA A 146 -2.27 8.03 -5.00
CA ALA A 146 -0.95 8.63 -5.11
C ALA A 146 -0.49 8.97 -3.69
N GLY A 147 0.52 8.26 -3.17
CA GLY A 147 0.97 8.45 -1.81
C GLY A 147 1.74 7.29 -1.22
N TRP A 148 1.77 7.27 0.09
CA TRP A 148 2.43 6.23 0.88
C TRP A 148 1.60 5.78 2.05
N ILE A 149 1.91 4.57 2.52
CA ILE A 149 1.37 3.98 3.71
C ILE A 149 2.51 3.49 4.60
N THR A 150 2.46 3.82 5.88
CA THR A 150 3.42 3.39 6.88
C THR A 150 2.73 2.51 7.90
N PHE A 151 3.31 1.36 8.13
CA PHE A 151 2.97 0.41 9.18
C PHE A 151 4.01 0.55 10.28
N SER A 152 3.59 0.73 11.52
CA SER A 152 4.50 0.93 12.64
C SER A 152 4.01 0.26 13.91
N THR A 153 4.96 -0.12 14.75
CA THR A 153 4.70 -0.61 16.11
C THR A 153 5.56 0.17 17.07
N TYR A 154 5.01 0.54 18.20
CA TYR A 154 5.71 1.30 19.25
C TYR A 154 5.11 0.99 20.60
N GLU A 155 5.86 1.34 21.64
CA GLU A 155 5.40 1.23 23.02
C GLU A 155 5.14 2.61 23.59
N GLU A 156 4.00 2.79 24.22
CA GLU A 156 3.64 4.01 24.96
C GLU A 156 3.08 3.61 26.33
N LYS A 157 3.71 4.10 27.40
CA LYS A 157 3.29 3.84 28.80
C LYS A 157 3.13 2.35 29.13
N GLY A 158 4.02 1.51 28.61
CA GLY A 158 4.00 0.07 28.85
C GLY A 158 2.94 -0.70 28.04
N VAL A 159 2.31 -0.05 27.06
CA VAL A 159 1.35 -0.68 26.13
C VAL A 159 1.90 -0.63 24.72
N VAL A 160 1.89 -1.75 24.03
CA VAL A 160 2.28 -1.84 22.61
C VAL A 160 1.12 -1.40 21.74
N PHE A 161 1.42 -0.59 20.72
CA PHE A 161 0.50 -0.18 19.69
C PHE A 161 0.95 -0.69 18.33
N ALA A 162 -0.01 -1.10 17.50
CA ALA A 162 0.17 -1.27 16.07
C ALA A 162 -0.61 -0.17 15.34
N GLN A 163 0.02 0.45 14.34
CA GLN A 163 -0.53 1.61 13.63
C GLN A 163 -0.34 1.50 12.14
N VAL A 164 -1.38 1.87 11.40
CA VAL A 164 -1.36 2.14 9.96
C VAL A 164 -1.56 3.63 9.75
N GLN A 165 -0.63 4.29 9.08
CA GLN A 165 -0.74 5.71 8.73
C GLN A 165 -0.64 5.88 7.21
N VAL A 166 -1.65 6.51 6.64
CA VAL A 166 -1.78 6.72 5.19
C VAL A 166 -1.73 8.21 4.89
N VAL A 167 -0.93 8.60 3.90
CA VAL A 167 -0.94 9.94 3.32
C VAL A 167 -1.15 9.80 1.83
N LEU A 168 -2.30 10.21 1.35
CA LEU A 168 -2.71 9.93 -0.01
C LEU A 168 -3.63 10.98 -0.63
N ARG A 169 -3.64 11.01 -1.95
CA ARG A 169 -4.68 11.58 -2.81
C ARG A 169 -5.24 10.49 -3.71
N ALA A 170 -6.45 10.66 -4.23
CA ALA A 170 -6.85 9.91 -5.42
C ALA A 170 -5.87 10.22 -6.56
N SER A 171 -5.39 9.21 -7.28
CA SER A 171 -4.37 9.42 -8.31
C SER A 171 -4.91 10.16 -9.53
N ASP A 172 -6.20 10.01 -9.86
CA ASP A 172 -6.87 10.61 -11.01
C ASP A 172 -8.33 11.00 -10.72
N PRO A 173 -9.02 11.71 -11.64
CA PRO A 173 -10.40 12.16 -11.46
C PRO A 173 -11.41 11.03 -11.27
N LEU A 174 -11.21 9.86 -11.90
CA LEU A 174 -12.14 8.75 -11.81
C LEU A 174 -12.10 8.11 -10.42
N TYR A 175 -10.90 7.92 -9.88
CA TYR A 175 -10.73 7.44 -8.52
C TYR A 175 -11.21 8.46 -7.48
N GLU A 176 -10.99 9.76 -7.69
CA GLU A 176 -11.55 10.80 -6.81
C GLU A 176 -13.07 10.75 -6.75
N LEU A 177 -13.71 10.55 -7.91
CA LEU A 177 -15.15 10.37 -7.98
C LEU A 177 -15.58 9.13 -7.18
N GLY A 178 -14.90 7.98 -7.38
CA GLY A 178 -15.17 6.74 -6.64
C GLY A 178 -15.03 6.89 -5.13
N PHE A 179 -14.03 7.67 -4.66
CA PHE A 179 -13.85 7.93 -3.23
C PHE A 179 -14.97 8.75 -2.62
N ARG A 180 -15.51 9.71 -3.36
CA ARG A 180 -16.69 10.48 -2.93
C ARG A 180 -17.96 9.62 -2.85
N PHE A 181 -18.04 8.56 -3.65
CA PHE A 181 -19.17 7.62 -3.66
C PHE A 181 -18.96 6.36 -2.80
N GLY A 182 -18.03 6.37 -1.85
CA GLY A 182 -17.93 5.34 -0.82
C GLY A 182 -16.68 4.48 -0.82
N ALA A 183 -15.82 4.51 -1.86
CA ALA A 183 -14.58 3.73 -1.86
C ALA A 183 -13.61 4.15 -0.72
N SER A 184 -13.69 5.39 -0.22
CA SER A 184 -12.94 5.83 0.96
C SER A 184 -13.35 5.07 2.23
N LYS A 185 -14.64 4.75 2.40
CA LYS A 185 -15.12 3.94 3.55
C LYS A 185 -14.66 2.49 3.44
N ALA A 186 -14.62 1.94 2.24
CA ALA A 186 -14.12 0.58 2.01
C ALA A 186 -12.62 0.47 2.39
N GLU A 187 -11.82 1.49 2.08
CA GLU A 187 -10.42 1.59 2.53
C GLU A 187 -10.32 1.64 4.06
N ASP A 188 -11.14 2.44 4.73
CA ASP A 188 -11.14 2.55 6.19
C ASP A 188 -11.44 1.19 6.84
N VAL A 189 -12.46 0.47 6.35
CA VAL A 189 -12.82 -0.89 6.80
C VAL A 189 -11.67 -1.88 6.55
N PHE A 190 -10.99 -1.76 5.43
CA PHE A 190 -9.84 -2.61 5.09
C PHE A 190 -8.71 -2.49 6.13
N TRP A 191 -8.32 -1.28 6.50
CA TRP A 191 -7.24 -1.07 7.47
C TRP A 191 -7.66 -1.42 8.90
N GLN A 192 -8.92 -1.18 9.25
CA GLN A 192 -9.48 -1.64 10.53
C GLN A 192 -9.46 -3.17 10.62
N HIS A 193 -9.90 -3.87 9.57
CA HIS A 193 -9.84 -5.33 9.50
C HIS A 193 -8.41 -5.86 9.66
N THR A 194 -7.46 -5.27 8.94
CA THR A 194 -6.05 -5.67 8.98
C THR A 194 -5.47 -5.55 10.40
N LEU A 195 -5.76 -4.46 11.12
CA LEU A 195 -5.31 -4.27 12.50
C LEU A 195 -5.99 -5.22 13.48
N VAL A 196 -7.30 -5.47 13.32
CA VAL A 196 -8.04 -6.45 14.15
C VAL A 196 -7.49 -7.85 13.93
N ALA A 197 -7.24 -8.25 12.68
CA ALA A 197 -6.66 -9.55 12.36
C ALA A 197 -5.25 -9.71 12.95
N LEU A 198 -4.42 -8.67 12.88
CA LEU A 198 -3.11 -8.65 13.53
C LEU A 198 -3.24 -8.81 15.05
N ALA A 199 -4.12 -8.06 15.70
CA ALA A 199 -4.33 -8.11 17.15
C ALA A 199 -4.85 -9.48 17.60
N ALA A 200 -5.74 -10.11 16.83
CA ALA A 200 -6.26 -11.45 17.09
C ALA A 200 -5.16 -12.52 17.10
N GLN A 201 -4.08 -12.36 16.30
CA GLN A 201 -2.90 -13.23 16.32
C GLN A 201 -2.23 -13.28 17.71
N PHE A 202 -2.37 -12.22 18.50
CA PHE A 202 -1.86 -12.12 19.87
C PHE A 202 -2.95 -12.30 20.94
N GLY A 203 -4.14 -12.76 20.56
CA GLY A 203 -5.28 -12.97 21.47
C GLY A 203 -5.88 -11.66 21.99
N VAL A 204 -5.68 -10.55 21.29
CA VAL A 204 -6.19 -9.22 21.68
C VAL A 204 -7.42 -8.86 20.84
N HIS A 205 -8.47 -8.37 21.51
CA HIS A 205 -9.76 -7.98 20.91
C HIS A 205 -10.11 -6.55 21.32
N GLU A 206 -9.35 -5.58 20.84
CA GLU A 206 -9.57 -4.17 21.10
C GLU A 206 -10.15 -3.45 19.88
N LEU A 207 -10.72 -2.27 20.10
CA LEU A 207 -11.23 -1.44 19.00
C LEU A 207 -10.10 -0.65 18.35
N VAL A 208 -10.22 -0.47 17.04
CA VAL A 208 -9.31 0.38 16.27
C VAL A 208 -9.73 1.83 16.41
N GLU A 209 -8.82 2.66 16.94
CA GLU A 209 -8.96 4.10 16.93
C GLU A 209 -8.65 4.64 15.54
N THR A 210 -9.49 5.53 15.03
CA THR A 210 -9.36 6.09 13.68
C THR A 210 -9.35 7.62 13.76
N LEU A 211 -8.32 8.24 13.13
CA LEU A 211 -8.22 9.67 12.94
C LEU A 211 -8.07 9.97 11.44
N ILE A 212 -8.97 10.78 10.89
CA ILE A 212 -8.99 11.17 9.49
C ILE A 212 -8.92 12.69 9.40
N VAL A 213 -7.93 13.21 8.69
CA VAL A 213 -7.69 14.64 8.50
C VAL A 213 -7.57 14.96 7.02
N CYS A 214 -8.37 15.89 6.52
CA CYS A 214 -8.17 16.48 5.19
C CYS A 214 -7.06 17.54 5.30
N VAL A 215 -5.87 17.22 4.79
CA VAL A 215 -4.69 18.09 4.84
C VAL A 215 -4.77 19.21 3.81
N ASP A 216 -5.25 18.87 2.60
CA ASP A 216 -5.48 19.83 1.52
C ASP A 216 -6.78 19.48 0.79
N PRO A 217 -7.83 20.31 0.91
CA PRO A 217 -9.12 20.05 0.28
C PRO A 217 -9.12 20.34 -1.23
N LYS A 218 -8.05 20.92 -1.79
CA LYS A 218 -7.98 21.28 -3.20
C LYS A 218 -7.63 20.08 -4.07
N VAL A 219 -8.37 19.91 -5.15
CA VAL A 219 -8.01 18.98 -6.23
C VAL A 219 -6.94 19.61 -7.13
N GLN A 220 -6.03 18.79 -7.64
CA GLN A 220 -4.91 19.24 -8.48
C GLN A 220 -5.22 18.99 -9.95
N TRP A 221 -5.83 19.95 -10.61
CA TRP A 221 -6.23 19.86 -12.02
C TRP A 221 -5.06 19.63 -12.97
N SER A 222 -3.84 20.02 -12.60
CA SER A 222 -2.61 19.72 -13.37
C SER A 222 -2.36 18.22 -13.50
N GLN A 223 -2.90 17.40 -12.58
CA GLN A 223 -2.77 15.95 -12.54
C GLN A 223 -3.95 15.20 -13.21
N PHE A 224 -4.84 15.91 -13.90
CA PHE A 224 -5.98 15.32 -14.61
C PHE A 224 -5.56 14.19 -15.58
N TRP A 225 -4.41 14.34 -16.23
CA TRP A 225 -3.88 13.40 -17.21
C TRP A 225 -3.48 12.04 -16.64
N ASN A 226 -3.41 11.90 -15.31
CA ASN A 226 -3.18 10.60 -14.66
C ASN A 226 -4.26 9.56 -15.02
N ILE A 227 -5.44 9.99 -15.47
CA ILE A 227 -6.54 9.10 -15.89
C ILE A 227 -6.09 8.10 -16.98
N TRP A 228 -5.17 8.47 -17.86
CA TRP A 228 -4.62 7.57 -18.90
C TRP A 228 -3.78 6.42 -18.33
N GLN A 229 -3.36 6.56 -17.08
CA GLN A 229 -2.58 5.55 -16.37
C GLN A 229 -3.47 4.62 -15.51
N ASN A 230 -4.78 4.90 -15.39
CA ASN A 230 -5.70 4.24 -14.47
C ASN A 230 -5.66 2.71 -14.57
N ALA A 231 -5.27 2.08 -13.46
CA ALA A 231 -5.06 0.62 -13.41
C ALA A 231 -6.37 -0.16 -13.53
N ALA A 232 -7.50 0.38 -13.05
CA ALA A 232 -8.80 -0.27 -13.16
C ALA A 232 -9.24 -0.37 -14.62
N ILE A 233 -9.17 0.75 -15.36
CA ILE A 233 -9.50 0.78 -16.80
C ILE A 233 -8.62 -0.22 -17.55
N ARG A 234 -7.31 -0.17 -17.34
CA ARG A 234 -6.34 -1.05 -18.03
C ARG A 234 -6.58 -2.53 -17.71
N THR A 235 -6.87 -2.84 -16.45
CA THR A 235 -7.18 -4.22 -16.00
C THR A 235 -8.47 -4.71 -16.64
N LEU A 236 -9.50 -3.87 -16.69
CA LEU A 236 -10.77 -4.20 -17.32
C LEU A 236 -10.60 -4.50 -18.81
N LEU A 237 -9.94 -3.60 -19.54
CA LEU A 237 -9.64 -3.79 -20.98
C LEU A 237 -8.85 -5.06 -21.25
N TYR A 238 -7.83 -5.36 -20.44
CA TYR A 238 -7.07 -6.60 -20.55
C TYR A 238 -7.95 -7.85 -20.35
N ARG A 239 -8.80 -7.84 -19.31
CA ARG A 239 -9.72 -8.97 -19.06
C ARG A 239 -10.71 -9.16 -20.21
N MET A 240 -11.29 -8.08 -20.73
CA MET A 240 -12.19 -8.15 -21.89
C MET A 240 -11.48 -8.71 -23.12
N ALA A 241 -10.27 -8.25 -23.43
CA ALA A 241 -9.48 -8.76 -24.56
C ALA A 241 -9.14 -10.26 -24.42
N THR A 242 -8.93 -10.76 -23.20
CA THR A 242 -8.63 -12.17 -22.95
C THR A 242 -9.86 -13.09 -22.97
N LEU A 243 -11.07 -12.55 -22.77
CA LEU A 243 -12.34 -13.30 -22.85
C LEU A 243 -12.80 -13.53 -24.29
N VAL A 244 -12.59 -12.57 -25.19
CA VAL A 244 -13.03 -12.65 -26.59
C VAL A 244 -12.50 -13.87 -27.34
N PRO A 245 -11.22 -14.29 -27.26
CA PRO A 245 -10.73 -15.48 -27.92
C PRO A 245 -11.34 -16.80 -27.37
N ARG A 246 -11.70 -16.83 -26.08
CA ARG A 246 -12.32 -18.02 -25.46
C ARG A 246 -13.75 -18.22 -25.94
N ILE A 247 -14.48 -17.16 -26.19
CA ILE A 247 -15.85 -17.22 -26.74
C ILE A 247 -15.81 -17.68 -28.19
N ARG A 248 -14.88 -17.17 -29.02
CA ARG A 248 -14.71 -17.62 -30.42
C ARG A 248 -14.37 -19.10 -30.54
N LYS A 249 -13.54 -19.66 -29.64
CA LYS A 249 -13.22 -21.10 -29.63
C LYS A 249 -14.37 -22.01 -29.19
N ARG A 250 -15.40 -21.47 -28.51
CA ARG A 250 -16.60 -22.24 -28.11
C ARG A 250 -17.75 -22.20 -29.12
N VAL A 251 -17.71 -21.28 -30.08
CA VAL A 251 -18.78 -21.06 -31.07
C VAL A 251 -18.48 -21.78 -32.41
N HIS A 252 -17.28 -22.33 -32.59
CA HIS A 252 -16.96 -23.20 -33.74
C HIS A 252 -16.73 -24.62 -33.23
N PRO A 253 -17.68 -25.56 -33.48
CA PRO A 253 -17.48 -26.99 -33.24
C PRO A 253 -16.45 -27.59 -34.23
#